data_0e02887cead5d7b2bcb038484c6f147f
#
_entry.id   0e02887cead5d7b2bcb038484c6f147f
#
_cell.length_a   1.000
_cell.length_b   1.000
_cell.length_c   1.000
_cell.angle_alpha   90.00
_cell.angle_beta   90.00
_cell.angle_gamma   90.00
#
_symmetry.space_group_name_H-M   'P 1'
#
loop_
_entity.id
_entity.type
_entity.pdbx_description
1 polymer ?
#
loop_
_entity_poly.entity_id
_entity_poly.type
_entity_poly.pdbx_seq_one_letter_code
_entity_poly.pdbx_strand_id
1 'polypeptide(L)'
;MKKALSIATATALMLSLAACGSSAASSSAAPAADSTASSTAESSSAAESTGDKKDLTFGYIAYDMSDIWNEYSAKAFEYAAEQNGVKTVVLDSKNSLEDSVTAMESLIQQGVDGISVFPISTEQGSQLVKMANEAGIPVTIENFAMDGLDDPGDYIASVACEYDKIGEAAIKWIAEQDPEAKIFFCCGKHRR
;
A
#
# COMPACT_ATOMS: atom_id res chain seq x y z
N MET A 1 -16.52 47.73 30.58
CA MET A 1 -17.19 48.49 29.50
C MET A 1 -17.34 47.51 28.34
N LYS A 2 -18.48 46.81 28.28
CA LYS A 2 -19.62 47.03 27.37
C LYS A 2 -19.15 47.33 25.94
N LYS A 3 -19.37 46.42 24.95
CA LYS A 3 -20.61 46.23 24.22
C LYS A 3 -20.57 44.96 23.36
N ALA A 4 -21.63 44.22 23.40
CA ALA A 4 -22.09 43.21 22.46
C ALA A 4 -22.72 43.88 21.21
N LEU A 5 -22.80 43.15 20.12
CA LEU A 5 -23.88 43.15 19.11
C LEU A 5 -23.54 42.06 18.08
N SER A 6 -24.18 40.96 18.02
CA SER A 6 -25.41 40.49 17.37
C SER A 6 -25.61 41.04 15.96
N ILE A 7 -25.76 40.10 14.98
CA ILE A 7 -26.96 39.87 14.20
C ILE A 7 -26.68 38.85 13.10
N ALA A 8 -27.50 37.85 13.12
CA ALA A 8 -27.78 36.82 12.16
C ALA A 8 -28.33 37.37 10.83
N THR A 9 -28.13 36.64 9.74
CA THR A 9 -29.15 36.44 8.72
C THR A 9 -28.90 35.14 7.96
N ALA A 10 -29.86 34.28 8.06
CA ALA A 10 -30.08 33.11 7.24
C ALA A 10 -30.68 33.54 5.90
N THR A 11 -30.30 32.89 4.82
CA THR A 11 -31.18 32.72 3.66
C THR A 11 -30.92 31.43 2.95
N ALA A 12 -31.88 30.56 3.01
CA ALA A 12 -32.03 29.36 2.20
C ALA A 12 -32.50 29.74 0.81
N LEU A 13 -32.02 29.03 -0.19
CA LEU A 13 -32.73 28.92 -1.47
C LEU A 13 -32.60 27.52 -2.03
N MET A 14 -33.75 26.93 -2.17
CA MET A 14 -34.07 25.61 -2.71
C MET A 14 -34.16 25.61 -4.24
N LEU A 15 -33.98 24.39 -4.79
CA LEU A 15 -34.67 23.79 -5.95
C LEU A 15 -34.42 24.36 -7.36
N SER A 16 -34.07 23.42 -8.23
CA SER A 16 -34.82 22.93 -9.41
C SER A 16 -33.98 21.81 -10.05
N LEU A 17 -34.40 20.68 -10.09
CA LEU A 17 -35.29 19.75 -10.87
C LEU A 17 -35.34 20.00 -12.37
N ALA A 18 -35.30 18.83 -13.00
CA ALA A 18 -35.79 18.44 -14.31
C ALA A 18 -34.76 18.49 -15.44
N ALA A 19 -34.70 17.57 -16.28
CA ALA A 19 -35.35 16.34 -16.67
C ALA A 19 -34.99 16.06 -18.13
N CYS A 20 -34.87 14.79 -18.47
CA CYS A 20 -35.17 14.15 -19.75
C CYS A 20 -34.71 14.77 -21.08
N GLY A 21 -34.10 13.91 -21.86
CA GLY A 21 -33.99 14.07 -23.31
C GLY A 21 -33.30 12.87 -23.97
N SER A 22 -34.07 11.83 -24.26
CA SER A 22 -33.68 10.73 -25.15
C SER A 22 -33.59 11.23 -26.59
N SER A 23 -32.61 10.69 -27.35
CA SER A 23 -32.72 10.28 -28.78
C SER A 23 -31.34 9.87 -29.26
N ALA A 24 -31.08 8.60 -29.46
CA ALA A 24 -31.21 7.80 -30.66
C ALA A 24 -30.18 8.09 -31.76
N ALA A 25 -29.32 7.08 -31.91
CA ALA A 25 -28.76 6.47 -33.12
C ALA A 25 -27.94 7.32 -34.10
N SER A 26 -26.67 6.95 -34.25
CA SER A 26 -26.21 6.53 -35.58
C SER A 26 -24.89 5.73 -35.49
N SER A 27 -24.90 4.63 -36.13
CA SER A 27 -23.87 3.62 -36.36
C SER A 27 -22.64 4.15 -37.06
N SER A 28 -21.47 3.72 -36.62
CA SER A 28 -20.37 3.45 -37.56
C SER A 28 -19.47 2.35 -36.96
N ALA A 29 -19.39 1.26 -37.69
CA ALA A 29 -18.58 0.10 -37.41
C ALA A 29 -17.12 0.39 -37.74
N ALA A 30 -16.21 -0.07 -36.89
CA ALA A 30 -14.81 -0.28 -37.24
C ALA A 30 -14.32 -1.56 -36.54
N PRO A 31 -13.35 -2.27 -37.14
CA PRO A 31 -13.21 -3.70 -36.98
C PRO A 31 -12.51 -4.12 -35.70
N ALA A 32 -12.92 -5.27 -35.21
CA ALA A 32 -12.30 -6.01 -34.14
C ALA A 32 -10.86 -6.44 -34.52
N ALA A 33 -9.91 -6.09 -33.67
CA ALA A 33 -8.64 -6.80 -33.60
C ALA A 33 -8.72 -7.72 -32.38
N ASP A 34 -8.81 -8.99 -32.67
CA ASP A 34 -8.73 -10.12 -31.78
C ASP A 34 -7.31 -10.20 -31.18
N SER A 35 -7.18 -10.02 -29.90
CA SER A 35 -6.00 -10.44 -29.15
C SER A 35 -6.47 -11.10 -27.86
N THR A 36 -6.72 -12.39 -27.99
CA THR A 36 -6.85 -13.34 -26.92
C THR A 36 -5.51 -13.45 -26.17
N ALA A 37 -5.39 -12.67 -25.10
CA ALA A 37 -4.46 -12.96 -24.01
C ALA A 37 -5.28 -13.57 -22.87
N SER A 38 -5.36 -14.89 -22.87
CA SER A 38 -5.89 -15.68 -21.77
C SER A 38 -4.88 -15.62 -20.62
N SER A 39 -5.07 -14.68 -19.68
CA SER A 39 -4.45 -14.79 -18.37
C SER A 39 -5.38 -15.63 -17.51
N THR A 40 -5.03 -16.89 -17.35
CA THR A 40 -5.62 -17.77 -16.35
C THR A 40 -5.18 -17.24 -14.99
N ALA A 41 -5.98 -16.37 -14.38
CA ALA A 41 -5.87 -16.09 -12.97
C ALA A 41 -6.37 -17.34 -12.25
N GLU A 42 -5.46 -18.17 -11.76
CA GLU A 42 -5.77 -19.15 -10.75
C GLU A 42 -6.23 -18.40 -9.50
N SER A 43 -7.55 -18.37 -9.33
CA SER A 43 -8.18 -18.03 -8.07
C SER A 43 -7.75 -19.08 -7.06
N SER A 44 -6.70 -18.79 -6.29
CA SER A 44 -6.45 -19.55 -5.08
C SER A 44 -7.61 -19.27 -4.12
N SER A 45 -8.50 -20.24 -4.01
CA SER A 45 -9.52 -20.32 -2.98
C SER A 45 -8.84 -20.08 -1.63
N ALA A 46 -9.09 -18.91 -1.04
CA ALA A 46 -8.80 -18.70 0.35
C ALA A 46 -9.59 -19.75 1.14
N ALA A 47 -8.90 -20.65 1.79
CA ALA A 47 -9.50 -21.58 2.72
C ALA A 47 -10.16 -20.74 3.82
N GLU A 48 -11.49 -20.75 3.89
CA GLU A 48 -12.24 -20.25 5.03
C GLU A 48 -11.81 -21.05 6.27
N SER A 49 -10.89 -20.49 7.03
CA SER A 49 -10.63 -20.94 8.37
C SER A 49 -11.79 -20.46 9.25
N THR A 50 -12.80 -21.29 9.40
CA THR A 50 -13.84 -21.15 10.44
C THR A 50 -13.29 -21.66 11.78
N GLY A 51 -12.16 -21.11 12.23
CA GLY A 51 -11.77 -21.19 13.63
C GLY A 51 -12.42 -20.06 14.41
N ASP A 52 -12.70 -20.27 15.69
CA ASP A 52 -13.12 -19.19 16.59
C ASP A 52 -12.23 -17.97 16.34
N LYS A 53 -12.85 -16.83 15.92
CA LYS A 53 -12.12 -15.60 15.68
C LYS A 53 -11.61 -15.10 17.02
N LYS A 54 -10.38 -15.52 17.36
CA LYS A 54 -9.61 -14.94 18.45
C LYS A 54 -9.51 -13.43 18.16
N ASP A 55 -9.55 -12.61 19.21
CA ASP A 55 -9.28 -11.17 19.11
C ASP A 55 -7.83 -10.94 18.62
N LEU A 56 -7.64 -11.01 17.31
CA LEU A 56 -6.31 -10.85 16.69
C LEU A 56 -5.87 -9.40 16.76
N THR A 57 -4.57 -9.20 16.98
CA THR A 57 -3.91 -7.91 16.91
C THR A 57 -2.73 -7.98 15.97
N PHE A 58 -2.70 -7.15 14.93
CA PHE A 58 -1.59 -7.08 14.00
C PHE A 58 -0.79 -5.80 14.16
N GLY A 59 0.53 -5.94 14.10
CA GLY A 59 1.48 -4.83 14.10
C GLY A 59 1.81 -4.37 12.68
N TYR A 60 2.06 -3.08 12.52
CA TYR A 60 2.59 -2.49 11.30
C TYR A 60 3.75 -1.57 11.61
N ILE A 61 4.89 -1.76 10.94
CA ILE A 61 6.03 -0.86 11.03
C ILE A 61 6.10 -0.07 9.74
N ALA A 62 5.72 1.20 9.81
CA ALA A 62 5.78 2.14 8.69
C ALA A 62 7.22 2.61 8.46
N TYR A 63 7.57 2.87 7.20
CA TYR A 63 8.87 3.42 6.81
C TYR A 63 9.11 4.84 7.35
N ASP A 64 8.18 5.78 7.08
CA ASP A 64 8.23 7.18 7.50
C ASP A 64 6.86 7.82 7.25
N MET A 65 6.09 8.01 8.31
CA MET A 65 4.73 8.54 8.20
C MET A 65 4.67 10.05 7.93
N SER A 66 5.81 10.74 7.86
CA SER A 66 5.86 12.12 7.38
C SER A 66 5.69 12.22 5.86
N ASP A 67 5.89 11.12 5.13
CA ASP A 67 5.61 10.99 3.71
C ASP A 67 4.18 10.47 3.49
N ILE A 68 3.44 11.17 2.62
CA ILE A 68 2.01 10.87 2.38
C ILE A 68 1.76 9.47 1.82
N TRP A 69 2.69 8.92 1.04
CA TRP A 69 2.59 7.56 0.51
C TRP A 69 2.59 6.53 1.65
N ASN A 70 3.54 6.69 2.57
CA ASN A 70 3.69 5.80 3.72
C ASN A 70 2.52 5.95 4.71
N GLU A 71 2.01 7.16 4.89
CA GLU A 71 0.80 7.41 5.68
C GLU A 71 -0.42 6.68 5.09
N TYR A 72 -0.60 6.72 3.76
CA TYR A 72 -1.70 6.00 3.11
C TYR A 72 -1.52 4.48 3.17
N SER A 73 -0.29 3.97 3.11
CA SER A 73 -0.01 2.55 3.29
C SER A 73 -0.44 2.08 4.69
N ALA A 74 -0.05 2.80 5.73
CA ALA A 74 -0.46 2.53 7.10
C ALA A 74 -1.99 2.57 7.26
N LYS A 75 -2.66 3.58 6.72
CA LYS A 75 -4.13 3.68 6.74
C LYS A 75 -4.82 2.56 5.98
N ALA A 76 -4.25 2.11 4.86
CA ALA A 76 -4.79 0.97 4.11
C ALA A 76 -4.70 -0.33 4.92
N PHE A 77 -3.59 -0.52 5.65
CA PHE A 77 -3.44 -1.63 6.58
C PHE A 77 -4.48 -1.59 7.70
N GLU A 78 -4.65 -0.45 8.37
CA GLU A 78 -5.65 -0.26 9.42
C GLU A 78 -7.07 -0.51 8.89
N TYR A 79 -7.40 0.05 7.73
CA TYR A 79 -8.69 -0.16 7.09
C TYR A 79 -8.97 -1.63 6.78
N ALA A 80 -8.00 -2.34 6.20
CA ALA A 80 -8.13 -3.76 5.88
C ALA A 80 -8.32 -4.60 7.16
N ALA A 81 -7.61 -4.29 8.23
CA ALA A 81 -7.74 -4.96 9.52
C ALA A 81 -9.13 -4.71 10.14
N GLU A 82 -9.62 -3.46 10.11
CA GLU A 82 -10.96 -3.10 10.60
C GLU A 82 -12.07 -3.88 9.86
N GLN A 83 -11.98 -3.99 8.52
CA GLN A 83 -12.95 -4.75 7.73
C GLN A 83 -12.97 -6.25 8.10
N ASN A 84 -11.88 -6.76 8.67
CA ASN A 84 -11.75 -8.15 9.12
C ASN A 84 -11.93 -8.32 10.63
N GLY A 85 -12.26 -7.27 11.37
CA GLY A 85 -12.44 -7.29 12.83
C GLY A 85 -11.15 -7.56 13.60
N VAL A 86 -10.01 -7.12 13.06
CA VAL A 86 -8.66 -7.28 13.64
C VAL A 86 -8.22 -5.93 14.24
N LYS A 87 -7.60 -5.98 15.41
CA LYS A 87 -6.97 -4.81 16.03
C LYS A 87 -5.61 -4.52 15.41
N THR A 88 -5.20 -3.26 15.39
CA THR A 88 -3.90 -2.86 14.83
C THR A 88 -3.07 -2.05 15.81
N VAL A 89 -1.76 -2.18 15.69
CA VAL A 89 -0.76 -1.33 16.33
C VAL A 89 0.18 -0.83 15.23
N VAL A 90 0.11 0.45 14.90
CA VAL A 90 0.96 1.07 13.86
C VAL A 90 2.07 1.86 14.53
N LEU A 91 3.31 1.58 14.15
CA LEU A 91 4.51 2.25 14.63
C LEU A 91 5.28 2.85 13.46
N ASP A 92 5.82 4.06 13.66
CA ASP A 92 6.57 4.80 12.65
C ASP A 92 8.07 4.64 12.91
N SER A 93 8.79 4.11 11.94
CA SER A 93 10.25 3.99 12.03
C SER A 93 11.01 5.27 11.66
N LYS A 94 10.32 6.29 11.14
CA LYS A 94 10.89 7.59 10.77
C LYS A 94 12.15 7.48 9.89
N ASN A 95 12.18 6.48 9.02
CA ASN A 95 13.35 6.18 8.18
C ASN A 95 14.64 5.98 9.02
N SER A 96 14.52 5.42 10.22
CA SER A 96 15.61 5.15 11.16
C SER A 96 15.74 3.66 11.42
N LEU A 97 16.97 3.13 11.25
CA LEU A 97 17.26 1.72 11.54
C LEU A 97 17.02 1.39 13.02
N GLU A 98 17.38 2.31 13.91
CA GLU A 98 17.23 2.16 15.35
C GLU A 98 15.75 2.17 15.75
N ASP A 99 14.97 3.14 15.22
CA ASP A 99 13.54 3.21 15.50
C ASP A 99 12.79 1.99 14.96
N SER A 100 13.21 1.43 13.82
CA SER A 100 12.62 0.21 13.27
C SER A 100 12.81 -1.00 14.18
N VAL A 101 14.04 -1.17 14.72
CA VAL A 101 14.36 -2.25 15.67
C VAL A 101 13.53 -2.06 16.95
N THR A 102 13.49 -0.83 17.48
CA THR A 102 12.70 -0.50 18.66
C THR A 102 11.21 -0.76 18.45
N ALA A 103 10.68 -0.43 17.25
CA ALA A 103 9.31 -0.72 16.89
C ALA A 103 9.03 -2.23 16.86
N MET A 104 9.93 -3.02 16.26
CA MET A 104 9.82 -4.48 16.24
C MET A 104 9.83 -5.06 17.67
N GLU A 105 10.76 -4.65 18.51
CA GLU A 105 10.82 -5.08 19.91
C GLU A 105 9.53 -4.72 20.67
N SER A 106 8.98 -3.53 20.43
CA SER A 106 7.73 -3.09 21.03
C SER A 106 6.54 -3.96 20.62
N LEU A 107 6.43 -4.32 19.32
CA LEU A 107 5.36 -5.20 18.84
C LEU A 107 5.49 -6.62 19.41
N ILE A 108 6.73 -7.14 19.47
CA ILE A 108 7.02 -8.46 20.08
C ILE A 108 6.61 -8.44 21.56
N GLN A 109 6.96 -7.40 22.32
CA GLN A 109 6.59 -7.26 23.74
C GLN A 109 5.08 -7.16 23.93
N GLN A 110 4.35 -6.54 23.01
CA GLN A 110 2.90 -6.44 23.02
C GLN A 110 2.21 -7.76 22.67
N GLY A 111 2.95 -8.75 22.14
CA GLY A 111 2.44 -10.07 21.80
C GLY A 111 1.43 -10.02 20.66
N VAL A 112 1.70 -9.24 19.61
CA VAL A 112 0.86 -9.18 18.42
C VAL A 112 0.86 -10.53 17.67
N ASP A 113 -0.24 -10.86 16.98
CA ASP A 113 -0.41 -12.14 16.31
C ASP A 113 0.23 -12.20 14.91
N GLY A 114 0.68 -11.07 14.37
CA GLY A 114 1.39 -10.95 13.10
C GLY A 114 1.91 -9.53 12.89
N ILE A 115 2.93 -9.39 12.07
CA ILE A 115 3.55 -8.09 11.80
C ILE A 115 3.71 -7.89 10.29
N SER A 116 3.34 -6.71 9.80
CA SER A 116 3.71 -6.23 8.47
C SER A 116 4.79 -5.16 8.60
N VAL A 117 5.83 -5.25 7.77
CA VAL A 117 6.97 -4.34 7.82
C VAL A 117 7.20 -3.68 6.48
N PHE A 118 7.30 -2.36 6.49
CA PHE A 118 7.87 -1.62 5.37
C PHE A 118 9.32 -1.26 5.70
N PRO A 119 10.31 -2.05 5.24
CA PRO A 119 11.70 -1.88 5.65
C PRO A 119 12.37 -0.72 4.92
N ILE A 120 13.49 -0.25 5.46
CA ILE A 120 14.33 0.79 4.88
C ILE A 120 15.30 0.23 3.83
N SER A 121 15.72 -1.01 4.01
CA SER A 121 16.55 -1.77 3.08
C SER A 121 16.23 -3.26 3.18
N THR A 122 16.68 -4.02 2.19
CA THR A 122 16.53 -5.47 2.16
C THR A 122 17.21 -6.14 3.37
N GLU A 123 18.41 -5.69 3.73
CA GLU A 123 19.17 -6.23 4.86
C GLU A 123 18.47 -5.97 6.19
N GLN A 124 17.94 -4.75 6.36
CA GLN A 124 17.17 -4.40 7.56
C GLN A 124 15.86 -5.19 7.61
N GLY A 125 15.18 -5.35 6.48
CA GLY A 125 13.99 -6.20 6.39
C GLY A 125 14.26 -7.62 6.88
N SER A 126 15.38 -8.22 6.43
CA SER A 126 15.83 -9.53 6.90
C SER A 126 16.10 -9.57 8.42
N GLN A 127 16.74 -8.54 8.96
CA GLN A 127 16.97 -8.43 10.40
C GLN A 127 15.65 -8.43 11.18
N LEU A 128 14.69 -7.62 10.77
CA LEU A 128 13.38 -7.52 11.42
C LEU A 128 12.59 -8.83 11.31
N VAL A 129 12.63 -9.48 10.15
CA VAL A 129 12.02 -10.81 9.94
C VAL A 129 12.60 -11.83 10.94
N LYS A 130 13.93 -11.88 11.09
CA LYS A 130 14.57 -12.81 12.02
C LYS A 130 14.21 -12.54 13.47
N MET A 131 14.11 -11.27 13.88
CA MET A 131 13.65 -10.91 15.23
C MET A 131 12.23 -11.42 15.50
N ALA A 132 11.32 -11.27 14.54
CA ALA A 132 9.96 -11.77 14.67
C ALA A 132 9.91 -13.30 14.65
N ASN A 133 10.73 -13.97 13.82
CA ASN A 133 10.84 -15.44 13.79
C ASN A 133 11.32 -16.01 15.14
N GLU A 134 12.30 -15.37 15.78
CA GLU A 134 12.76 -15.76 17.11
C GLU A 134 11.65 -15.66 18.17
N ALA A 135 10.72 -14.71 17.99
CA ALA A 135 9.52 -14.55 18.81
C ALA A 135 8.35 -15.45 18.38
N GLY A 136 8.47 -16.19 17.28
CA GLY A 136 7.40 -17.02 16.73
C GLY A 136 6.25 -16.24 16.10
N ILE A 137 6.48 -14.99 15.68
CA ILE A 137 5.47 -14.11 15.09
C ILE A 137 5.62 -14.11 13.56
N PRO A 138 4.54 -14.42 12.82
CA PRO A 138 4.55 -14.37 11.37
C PRO A 138 4.70 -12.95 10.82
N VAL A 139 5.47 -12.81 9.73
CA VAL A 139 5.82 -11.50 9.14
C VAL A 139 5.46 -11.45 7.68
N THR A 140 4.98 -10.29 7.23
CA THR A 140 4.90 -9.90 5.83
C THR A 140 5.77 -8.68 5.57
N ILE A 141 6.33 -8.61 4.36
CA ILE A 141 7.14 -7.48 3.90
C ILE A 141 6.34 -6.67 2.88
N GLU A 142 6.35 -5.37 3.03
CA GLU A 142 5.69 -4.44 2.13
C GLU A 142 6.72 -3.61 1.36
N ASN A 143 6.45 -3.40 0.08
CA ASN A 143 7.16 -2.49 -0.82
C ASN A 143 8.63 -2.83 -1.10
N PHE A 144 9.10 -3.97 -0.62
CA PHE A 144 10.46 -4.48 -0.85
C PHE A 144 10.43 -5.91 -1.35
N ALA A 145 11.21 -6.18 -2.39
CA ALA A 145 11.58 -7.54 -2.75
C ALA A 145 12.73 -7.99 -1.83
N MET A 146 12.62 -9.19 -1.29
CA MET A 146 13.66 -9.77 -0.41
C MET A 146 14.68 -10.59 -1.20
N ASP A 147 14.74 -10.36 -2.53
CA ASP A 147 15.62 -11.06 -3.45
C ASP A 147 17.08 -10.66 -3.25
N GLY A 148 17.98 -11.60 -3.49
CA GLY A 148 19.43 -11.36 -3.44
C GLY A 148 20.06 -11.51 -2.07
N LEU A 149 19.30 -11.91 -1.05
CA LEU A 149 19.85 -12.34 0.24
C LEU A 149 19.98 -13.86 0.28
N ASP A 150 21.08 -14.35 0.81
CA ASP A 150 21.31 -15.80 1.01
C ASP A 150 20.37 -16.38 2.08
N ASP A 151 20.01 -15.55 3.07
CA ASP A 151 19.13 -15.91 4.18
C ASP A 151 18.29 -14.69 4.60
N PRO A 152 17.12 -14.48 3.98
CA PRO A 152 16.23 -13.37 4.33
C PRO A 152 15.45 -13.57 5.63
N GLY A 153 15.44 -14.79 6.20
CA GLY A 153 14.51 -15.21 7.24
C GLY A 153 13.17 -15.71 6.67
N ASP A 154 12.32 -16.24 7.55
CA ASP A 154 11.02 -16.79 7.16
C ASP A 154 9.94 -15.71 7.18
N TYR A 155 9.42 -15.35 6.02
CA TYR A 155 8.30 -14.42 5.86
C TYR A 155 7.18 -15.04 5.01
N ILE A 156 5.93 -14.67 5.32
CA ILE A 156 4.75 -15.24 4.64
C ILE A 156 4.66 -14.76 3.19
N ALA A 157 4.86 -13.47 2.99
CA ALA A 157 4.77 -12.84 1.68
C ALA A 157 5.59 -11.55 1.65
N SER A 158 6.10 -11.22 0.47
CA SER A 158 6.63 -9.91 0.12
C SER A 158 5.74 -9.32 -0.98
N VAL A 159 5.19 -8.15 -0.71
CA VAL A 159 4.37 -7.40 -1.67
C VAL A 159 5.18 -6.22 -2.16
N ALA A 160 5.69 -6.30 -3.38
CA ALA A 160 6.55 -5.28 -3.97
C ALA A 160 6.09 -4.88 -5.37
N CYS A 161 6.46 -3.67 -5.78
CA CYS A 161 6.31 -3.23 -7.16
C CYS A 161 7.52 -3.68 -7.98
N GLU A 162 7.28 -4.19 -9.18
CA GLU A 162 8.36 -4.49 -10.15
C GLU A 162 8.81 -3.18 -10.83
N TYR A 163 9.59 -2.38 -10.11
CA TYR A 163 10.03 -1.05 -10.55
C TYR A 163 10.85 -1.08 -11.84
N ASP A 164 11.59 -2.14 -12.10
CA ASP A 164 12.31 -2.40 -13.35
C ASP A 164 11.35 -2.50 -14.54
N LYS A 165 10.26 -3.25 -14.41
CA LYS A 165 9.23 -3.37 -15.44
C LYS A 165 8.46 -2.08 -15.66
N ILE A 166 8.22 -1.31 -14.59
CA ILE A 166 7.60 0.01 -14.70
C ILE A 166 8.51 0.94 -15.51
N GLY A 167 9.81 0.94 -15.20
CA GLY A 167 10.81 1.70 -15.94
C GLY A 167 10.91 1.29 -17.40
N GLU A 168 10.97 -0.01 -17.68
CA GLU A 168 10.99 -0.57 -19.02
C GLU A 168 9.75 -0.16 -19.83
N ALA A 169 8.56 -0.31 -19.25
CA ALA A 169 7.31 0.06 -19.88
C ALA A 169 7.25 1.57 -20.21
N ALA A 170 7.71 2.42 -19.31
CA ALA A 170 7.76 3.85 -19.55
C ALA A 170 8.70 4.21 -20.72
N ILE A 171 9.91 3.63 -20.76
CA ILE A 171 10.87 3.87 -21.83
C ILE A 171 10.33 3.36 -23.16
N LYS A 172 9.75 2.18 -23.18
CA LYS A 172 9.17 1.58 -24.36
C LYS A 172 8.04 2.44 -24.94
N TRP A 173 7.15 2.93 -24.07
CA TRP A 173 6.08 3.82 -24.47
C TRP A 173 6.62 5.13 -25.08
N ILE A 174 7.65 5.75 -24.48
CA ILE A 174 8.26 6.98 -25.02
C ILE A 174 8.88 6.72 -26.39
N ALA A 175 9.62 5.63 -26.54
CA ALA A 175 10.27 5.28 -27.80
C ALA A 175 9.27 4.98 -28.94
N GLU A 176 8.09 4.47 -28.61
CA GLU A 176 6.99 4.28 -29.57
C GLU A 176 6.38 5.62 -30.02
N GLN A 177 6.35 6.63 -29.14
CA GLN A 177 5.84 7.97 -29.47
C GLN A 177 6.86 8.80 -30.26
N ASP A 178 8.13 8.75 -29.88
CA ASP A 178 9.25 9.47 -30.49
C ASP A 178 10.54 8.66 -30.38
N PRO A 179 10.95 7.96 -31.46
CA PRO A 179 12.19 7.17 -31.48
C PRO A 179 13.48 7.97 -31.27
N GLU A 180 13.43 9.31 -31.48
CA GLU A 180 14.57 10.21 -31.31
C GLU A 180 14.55 10.95 -29.96
N ALA A 181 13.60 10.58 -29.08
CA ALA A 181 13.44 11.22 -27.76
C ALA A 181 14.73 11.11 -26.93
N LYS A 182 15.13 12.23 -26.36
CA LYS A 182 16.23 12.27 -25.39
C LYS A 182 15.66 12.15 -24.00
N ILE A 183 16.02 11.08 -23.29
CA ILE A 183 15.48 10.75 -22.00
C ILE A 183 16.52 11.05 -20.92
N PHE A 184 16.12 11.81 -19.89
CA PHE A 184 16.93 12.07 -18.71
C PHE A 184 16.37 11.25 -17.53
N PHE A 185 17.24 10.45 -16.90
CA PHE A 185 16.91 9.76 -15.67
C PHE A 185 17.36 10.59 -14.47
N CYS A 186 16.40 10.95 -13.61
CA CYS A 186 16.71 11.52 -12.32
C CYS A 186 16.83 10.37 -11.30
N CYS A 187 18.06 9.95 -11.04
CA CYS A 187 18.30 8.96 -9.97
C CYS A 187 18.45 9.72 -8.65
N GLY A 188 17.63 9.38 -7.67
CA GLY A 188 17.86 9.77 -6.29
C GLY A 188 19.22 9.26 -5.83
N LYS A 189 19.90 10.01 -4.96
CA LYS A 189 21.18 9.58 -4.39
C LYS A 189 20.93 8.40 -3.46
N HIS A 190 21.21 7.21 -3.93
CA HIS A 190 21.22 6.04 -3.04
C HIS A 190 22.38 6.27 -2.06
N ARG A 191 22.06 6.57 -0.80
CA ARG A 191 23.08 6.53 0.26
C ARG A 191 23.32 5.07 0.56
N ARG A 192 24.49 4.60 0.17
CA ARG A 192 25.03 3.30 0.60
C ARG A 192 25.42 3.40 2.06
#